data_15d7da00a184145e59f726905d93f960
#
_entry.id   15d7da00a184145e59f726905d93f960
#
_cell.length_a   1.000
_cell.length_b   1.000
_cell.length_c   1.000
_cell.angle_alpha   90.00
_cell.angle_beta   90.00
_cell.angle_gamma   90.00
#
_symmetry.space_group_name_H-M   'P 1'
#
loop_
_entity.id
_entity.type
_entity.pdbx_description
1 polymer ?
#
loop_
_entity_poly.entity_id
_entity_poly.type
_entity_poly.pdbx_seq_one_letter_code
_entity_poly.pdbx_strand_id
1 'polypeptide(L)'
;MKNSILLFSIIALSTASFAQDKTENKKAEVKIYNPAADARADIDAAVARAKKAKKHVFVQVGGNWCPWCIAFHQLVDSTTELKAYLNAQYETVLVNYSKENKNEAVLASLNYPGRFGYPVFLILDGQGKVLHIENSAYLEEGKGHSVKKVTDFLKNWTYAAVDPATYAVKTTAR
;
A
#
# COMPACT_ATOMS: atom_id res chain seq x y z
N MET A 1 -47.36 42.39 -69.03
CA MET A 1 -47.63 41.72 -67.72
C MET A 1 -46.76 40.54 -67.71
N LYS A 2 -45.61 40.65 -66.98
CA LYS A 2 -44.56 39.58 -66.86
C LYS A 2 -44.54 39.12 -65.42
N ASN A 3 -44.97 37.88 -65.16
CA ASN A 3 -44.87 37.26 -63.88
C ASN A 3 -43.45 36.62 -63.73
N SER A 4 -42.66 37.13 -62.79
CA SER A 4 -41.39 36.55 -62.39
C SER A 4 -41.64 35.68 -61.19
N ILE A 5 -41.44 34.37 -61.35
CA ILE A 5 -41.49 33.40 -60.26
C ILE A 5 -40.07 33.30 -59.70
N LEU A 6 -39.90 33.75 -58.45
CA LEU A 6 -38.66 33.55 -57.68
C LEU A 6 -38.68 32.15 -57.02
N LEU A 7 -37.81 31.28 -57.48
CA LEU A 7 -37.52 30.02 -56.80
C LEU A 7 -36.58 30.25 -55.61
N PHE A 8 -37.08 30.02 -54.40
CA PHE A 8 -36.28 29.99 -53.20
C PHE A 8 -35.68 28.56 -53.03
N SER A 9 -34.37 28.43 -53.26
CA SER A 9 -33.63 27.20 -52.94
C SER A 9 -33.32 27.16 -51.44
N ILE A 10 -33.95 26.25 -50.74
CA ILE A 10 -33.66 25.98 -49.32
C ILE A 10 -32.45 25.01 -49.27
N ILE A 11 -31.31 25.54 -48.91
CA ILE A 11 -30.10 24.69 -48.61
C ILE A 11 -30.26 24.16 -47.18
N ALA A 12 -30.55 22.86 -47.06
CA ALA A 12 -30.56 22.17 -45.78
C ALA A 12 -29.12 21.89 -45.36
N LEU A 13 -28.61 22.65 -44.38
CA LEU A 13 -27.34 22.35 -43.72
C LEU A 13 -27.55 21.16 -42.76
N SER A 14 -27.12 19.99 -43.15
CA SER A 14 -27.04 18.82 -42.25
C SER A 14 -25.84 18.97 -41.33
N THR A 15 -26.06 19.34 -40.07
CA THR A 15 -25.04 19.29 -39.01
C THR A 15 -24.84 17.84 -38.60
N ALA A 16 -23.76 17.24 -39.08
CA ALA A 16 -23.29 15.97 -38.56
C ALA A 16 -22.75 16.18 -37.12
N SER A 17 -23.52 15.78 -36.11
CA SER A 17 -23.05 15.69 -34.73
C SER A 17 -22.08 14.56 -34.62
N PHE A 18 -20.79 14.87 -34.56
CA PHE A 18 -19.77 13.90 -34.12
C PHE A 18 -19.96 13.64 -32.62
N ALA A 19 -20.62 12.54 -32.29
CA ALA A 19 -20.57 11.98 -30.95
C ALA A 19 -19.11 11.57 -30.68
N GLN A 20 -18.38 12.36 -29.89
CA GLN A 20 -17.10 11.95 -29.32
C GLN A 20 -17.39 10.84 -28.31
N ASP A 21 -17.17 9.62 -28.72
CA ASP A 21 -17.09 8.45 -27.84
C ASP A 21 -15.87 8.66 -26.92
N LYS A 22 -16.15 9.17 -25.72
CA LYS A 22 -15.14 9.16 -24.63
C LYS A 22 -14.97 7.73 -24.19
N THR A 23 -14.12 6.99 -24.86
CA THR A 23 -13.53 5.79 -24.29
C THR A 23 -12.72 6.22 -23.08
N GLU A 24 -13.35 6.26 -21.92
CA GLU A 24 -12.64 6.30 -20.63
C GLU A 24 -11.75 5.07 -20.58
N ASN A 25 -10.47 5.30 -20.79
CA ASN A 25 -9.42 4.30 -20.59
C ASN A 25 -9.39 4.02 -19.07
N LYS A 26 -10.28 3.12 -18.62
CA LYS A 26 -10.40 2.72 -17.22
C LYS A 26 -9.11 1.95 -16.89
N LYS A 27 -8.10 2.71 -16.40
CA LYS A 27 -6.85 2.13 -15.89
C LYS A 27 -7.23 0.97 -14.96
N ALA A 28 -6.74 -0.23 -15.26
CA ALA A 28 -7.07 -1.42 -14.49
C ALA A 28 -6.83 -1.13 -13.01
N GLU A 29 -7.85 -1.35 -12.18
CA GLU A 29 -7.78 -1.14 -10.74
C GLU A 29 -6.76 -2.11 -10.14
N VAL A 30 -5.69 -1.59 -9.56
CA VAL A 30 -4.66 -2.40 -8.92
C VAL A 30 -5.21 -2.90 -7.59
N LYS A 31 -5.41 -4.23 -7.49
CA LYS A 31 -5.92 -4.88 -6.29
C LYS A 31 -4.79 -5.66 -5.62
N ILE A 32 -4.29 -5.15 -4.50
CA ILE A 32 -3.24 -5.78 -3.70
C ILE A 32 -3.78 -6.39 -2.40
N TYR A 33 -4.91 -5.90 -1.91
CA TYR A 33 -5.57 -6.43 -0.72
C TYR A 33 -6.69 -7.39 -1.10
N ASN A 34 -6.81 -8.49 -0.35
CA ASN A 34 -7.93 -9.42 -0.46
C ASN A 34 -8.93 -9.17 0.71
N PRO A 35 -10.12 -8.60 0.46
CA PRO A 35 -11.11 -8.37 1.52
C PRO A 35 -11.63 -9.64 2.17
N ALA A 36 -11.53 -10.80 1.49
CA ALA A 36 -11.98 -12.09 2.01
C ALA A 36 -10.89 -12.85 2.80
N ALA A 37 -9.66 -12.30 2.88
CA ALA A 37 -8.59 -12.95 3.64
C ALA A 37 -8.87 -12.94 5.14
N ASP A 38 -8.48 -14.02 5.82
CA ASP A 38 -8.44 -14.09 7.28
C ASP A 38 -7.15 -13.43 7.78
N ALA A 39 -7.23 -12.14 8.09
CA ALA A 39 -6.07 -11.36 8.50
C ALA A 39 -5.43 -11.90 9.80
N ARG A 40 -6.20 -12.54 10.70
CA ARG A 40 -5.65 -13.16 11.91
C ARG A 40 -4.80 -14.38 11.54
N ALA A 41 -5.35 -15.27 10.74
CA ALA A 41 -4.63 -16.46 10.29
C ALA A 41 -3.37 -16.10 9.49
N ASP A 42 -3.44 -15.08 8.62
CA ASP A 42 -2.29 -14.60 7.85
C ASP A 42 -1.16 -14.07 8.75
N ILE A 43 -1.52 -13.27 9.78
CA ILE A 43 -0.56 -12.75 10.75
C ILE A 43 0.07 -13.89 11.55
N ASP A 44 -0.74 -14.82 12.07
CA ASP A 44 -0.26 -15.92 12.89
C ASP A 44 0.68 -16.83 12.10
N ALA A 45 0.38 -17.10 10.84
CA ALA A 45 1.25 -17.84 9.93
C ALA A 45 2.57 -17.10 9.66
N ALA A 46 2.52 -15.77 9.43
CA ALA A 46 3.72 -14.96 9.22
C ALA A 46 4.59 -14.90 10.48
N VAL A 47 4.00 -14.75 11.67
CA VAL A 47 4.69 -14.79 12.96
C VAL A 47 5.42 -16.14 13.16
N ALA A 48 4.76 -17.26 12.84
CA ALA A 48 5.37 -18.57 12.93
C ALA A 48 6.58 -18.73 12.00
N ARG A 49 6.52 -18.20 10.77
CA ARG A 49 7.64 -18.19 9.82
C ARG A 49 8.76 -17.26 10.30
N ALA A 50 8.42 -16.04 10.71
CA ALA A 50 9.36 -15.04 11.19
C ALA A 50 10.18 -15.55 12.39
N LYS A 51 9.51 -16.20 13.36
CA LYS A 51 10.17 -16.82 14.52
C LYS A 51 11.23 -17.83 14.10
N LYS A 52 10.91 -18.72 13.15
CA LYS A 52 11.86 -19.73 12.66
C LYS A 52 13.05 -19.12 11.91
N ALA A 53 12.77 -18.06 11.13
CA ALA A 53 13.77 -17.41 10.28
C ALA A 53 14.57 -16.31 10.99
N LYS A 54 14.31 -16.02 12.28
CA LYS A 54 14.85 -14.87 13.01
C LYS A 54 14.62 -13.56 12.26
N LYS A 55 13.38 -13.37 11.83
CA LYS A 55 12.88 -12.16 11.19
C LYS A 55 11.80 -11.51 12.05
N HIS A 56 11.39 -10.32 11.69
CA HIS A 56 10.14 -9.69 12.16
C HIS A 56 9.04 -9.80 11.10
N VAL A 57 7.81 -9.49 11.50
CA VAL A 57 6.69 -9.37 10.57
C VAL A 57 6.48 -7.90 10.25
N PHE A 58 6.47 -7.56 8.96
CA PHE A 58 6.07 -6.27 8.44
C PHE A 58 4.60 -6.35 8.03
N VAL A 59 3.73 -5.60 8.71
CA VAL A 59 2.31 -5.53 8.41
C VAL A 59 2.00 -4.20 7.76
N GLN A 60 1.40 -4.22 6.56
CA GLN A 60 0.82 -3.05 5.92
C GLN A 60 -0.70 -3.11 6.03
N VAL A 61 -1.31 -2.17 6.75
CA VAL A 61 -2.76 -2.05 6.84
C VAL A 61 -3.26 -1.00 5.87
N GLY A 62 -4.32 -1.31 5.14
CA GLY A 62 -4.94 -0.41 4.18
C GLY A 62 -6.00 -1.10 3.33
N GLY A 63 -6.24 -0.61 2.13
CA GLY A 63 -7.22 -1.20 1.22
C GLY A 63 -6.99 -0.78 -0.22
N ASN A 64 -7.67 -1.45 -1.16
CA ASN A 64 -7.58 -1.15 -2.58
C ASN A 64 -8.12 0.25 -2.94
N TRP A 65 -8.91 0.86 -2.08
CA TRP A 65 -9.41 2.23 -2.19
C TRP A 65 -8.35 3.31 -1.86
N CYS A 66 -7.21 2.92 -1.30
CA CYS A 66 -6.19 3.81 -0.75
C CYS A 66 -5.05 4.03 -1.77
N PRO A 67 -4.96 5.18 -2.45
CA PRO A 67 -3.92 5.43 -3.45
C PRO A 67 -2.50 5.36 -2.87
N TRP A 68 -2.29 5.83 -1.64
CA TRP A 68 -1.00 5.78 -0.96
C TRP A 68 -0.58 4.34 -0.60
N CYS A 69 -1.55 3.47 -0.29
CA CYS A 69 -1.29 2.06 -0.06
C CYS A 69 -0.77 1.36 -1.33
N ILE A 70 -1.41 1.67 -2.47
CA ILE A 70 -1.01 1.18 -3.78
C ILE A 70 0.36 1.75 -4.18
N ALA A 71 0.57 3.06 -3.96
CA ALA A 71 1.84 3.71 -4.28
C ALA A 71 3.02 3.12 -3.49
N PHE A 72 2.84 2.81 -2.19
CA PHE A 72 3.85 2.14 -1.38
C PHE A 72 4.19 0.76 -1.94
N HIS A 73 3.17 -0.04 -2.24
CA HIS A 73 3.35 -1.37 -2.80
C HIS A 73 4.11 -1.32 -4.15
N GLN A 74 3.73 -0.38 -5.03
CA GLN A 74 4.40 -0.18 -6.31
C GLN A 74 5.86 0.27 -6.13
N LEU A 75 6.16 1.14 -5.15
CA LEU A 75 7.54 1.53 -4.82
C LEU A 75 8.38 0.32 -4.46
N VAL A 76 7.87 -0.54 -3.55
CA VAL A 76 8.58 -1.76 -3.14
C VAL A 76 8.79 -2.69 -4.33
N ASP A 77 7.74 -2.92 -5.14
CA ASP A 77 7.81 -3.84 -6.28
C ASP A 77 8.75 -3.35 -7.39
N SER A 78 8.82 -2.05 -7.62
CA SER A 78 9.67 -1.44 -8.66
C SER A 78 11.12 -1.18 -8.23
N THR A 79 11.42 -1.27 -6.93
CA THR A 79 12.77 -1.04 -6.39
C THR A 79 13.39 -2.36 -5.96
N THR A 80 14.20 -2.95 -6.83
CA THR A 80 14.78 -4.30 -6.66
C THR A 80 15.47 -4.46 -5.30
N GLU A 81 16.30 -3.49 -4.91
CA GLU A 81 17.07 -3.54 -3.66
C GLU A 81 16.16 -3.45 -2.43
N LEU A 82 15.13 -2.59 -2.47
CA LEU A 82 14.16 -2.45 -1.39
C LEU A 82 13.34 -3.71 -1.21
N LYS A 83 12.86 -4.29 -2.32
CA LYS A 83 12.11 -5.55 -2.33
C LYS A 83 12.95 -6.70 -1.79
N ALA A 84 14.19 -6.82 -2.26
CA ALA A 84 15.13 -7.84 -1.77
C ALA A 84 15.40 -7.68 -0.27
N TYR A 85 15.61 -6.45 0.19
CA TYR A 85 15.84 -6.16 1.61
C TYR A 85 14.63 -6.52 2.47
N LEU A 86 13.43 -6.07 2.06
CA LEU A 86 12.19 -6.37 2.77
C LEU A 86 12.00 -7.90 2.90
N ASN A 87 12.14 -8.64 1.81
CA ASN A 87 11.98 -10.10 1.80
C ASN A 87 13.06 -10.81 2.63
N ALA A 88 14.29 -10.29 2.67
CA ALA A 88 15.37 -10.86 3.46
C ALA A 88 15.17 -10.70 4.96
N GLN A 89 14.59 -9.56 5.40
CA GLN A 89 14.52 -9.19 6.82
C GLN A 89 13.14 -9.42 7.46
N TYR A 90 12.08 -9.52 6.64
CA TYR A 90 10.71 -9.55 7.13
C TYR A 90 9.87 -10.64 6.48
N GLU A 91 8.85 -11.09 7.20
CA GLU A 91 7.66 -11.73 6.65
C GLU A 91 6.60 -10.65 6.46
N THR A 92 6.06 -10.51 5.26
CA THR A 92 5.12 -9.42 4.95
C THR A 92 3.67 -9.90 4.97
N VAL A 93 2.79 -9.10 5.58
CA VAL A 93 1.33 -9.32 5.61
C VAL A 93 0.61 -8.05 5.18
N LEU A 94 -0.36 -8.19 4.29
CA LEU A 94 -1.29 -7.13 3.90
C LEU A 94 -2.61 -7.33 4.64
N VAL A 95 -2.95 -6.42 5.54
CA VAL A 95 -4.23 -6.45 6.27
C VAL A 95 -5.22 -5.51 5.61
N ASN A 96 -6.30 -6.07 5.07
CA ASN A 96 -7.35 -5.29 4.44
C ASN A 96 -8.14 -4.49 5.48
N TYR A 97 -8.41 -3.21 5.15
CA TYR A 97 -9.42 -2.38 5.77
C TYR A 97 -10.31 -1.79 4.69
N SER A 98 -11.53 -2.28 4.58
CA SER A 98 -12.49 -1.82 3.58
C SER A 98 -13.91 -1.85 4.13
N LYS A 99 -14.88 -1.40 3.33
CA LYS A 99 -16.31 -1.44 3.71
C LYS A 99 -16.79 -2.88 3.87
N GLU A 100 -16.25 -3.80 3.08
CA GLU A 100 -16.63 -5.22 3.06
C GLU A 100 -16.04 -5.96 4.27
N ASN A 101 -14.84 -5.57 4.69
CA ASN A 101 -14.17 -6.17 5.84
C ASN A 101 -13.22 -5.16 6.48
N LYS A 102 -13.57 -4.69 7.66
CA LYS A 102 -12.76 -3.72 8.43
C LYS A 102 -11.72 -4.37 9.32
N ASN A 103 -11.76 -5.69 9.51
CA ASN A 103 -10.87 -6.42 10.38
C ASN A 103 -10.76 -5.82 11.80
N GLU A 104 -11.85 -5.28 12.36
CA GLU A 104 -11.85 -4.46 13.59
C GLU A 104 -11.22 -5.19 14.78
N ALA A 105 -11.53 -6.48 14.99
CA ALA A 105 -10.96 -7.28 16.08
C ALA A 105 -9.44 -7.45 15.93
N VAL A 106 -8.96 -7.64 14.71
CA VAL A 106 -7.52 -7.73 14.41
C VAL A 106 -6.84 -6.40 14.68
N LEU A 107 -7.39 -5.29 14.18
CA LEU A 107 -6.84 -3.96 14.39
C LEU A 107 -6.84 -3.54 15.86
N ALA A 108 -7.87 -3.95 16.63
CA ALA A 108 -7.90 -3.75 18.08
C ALA A 108 -6.74 -4.47 18.77
N SER A 109 -6.47 -5.73 18.41
CA SER A 109 -5.35 -6.52 18.95
C SER A 109 -3.97 -5.97 18.55
N LEU A 110 -3.90 -5.13 17.52
CA LEU A 110 -2.70 -4.45 17.06
C LEU A 110 -2.61 -2.98 17.54
N ASN A 111 -3.27 -2.65 18.65
CA ASN A 111 -3.25 -1.32 19.26
C ASN A 111 -3.86 -0.22 18.37
N TYR A 112 -4.93 -0.53 17.62
CA TYR A 112 -5.70 0.43 16.80
C TYR A 112 -4.82 1.29 15.87
N PRO A 113 -4.05 0.69 14.96
CA PRO A 113 -3.10 1.43 14.13
C PRO A 113 -3.77 2.45 13.20
N GLY A 114 -5.02 2.23 12.82
CA GLY A 114 -5.78 3.12 11.93
C GLY A 114 -5.91 4.57 12.37
N ARG A 115 -5.59 4.89 13.65
CA ARG A 115 -5.53 6.28 14.15
C ARG A 115 -4.47 7.15 13.45
N PHE A 116 -3.51 6.53 12.77
CA PHE A 116 -2.47 7.22 11.99
C PHE A 116 -2.82 7.40 10.51
N GLY A 117 -4.00 6.96 10.08
CA GLY A 117 -4.38 6.95 8.67
C GLY A 117 -3.93 5.70 7.93
N TYR A 118 -3.93 5.73 6.58
CA TYR A 118 -3.57 4.61 5.73
C TYR A 118 -2.70 5.03 4.53
N PRO A 119 -1.69 4.21 4.15
CA PRO A 119 -1.28 3.00 4.83
C PRO A 119 -0.74 3.30 6.23
N VAL A 120 -0.86 2.34 7.13
CA VAL A 120 -0.09 2.33 8.37
C VAL A 120 0.71 1.04 8.43
N PHE A 121 1.92 1.12 8.95
CA PHE A 121 2.83 -0.01 9.00
C PHE A 121 3.06 -0.44 10.44
N LEU A 122 3.18 -1.75 10.65
CA LEU A 122 3.53 -2.29 11.96
C LEU A 122 4.70 -3.25 11.82
N ILE A 123 5.51 -3.31 12.86
CA ILE A 123 6.52 -4.34 13.06
C ILE A 123 6.09 -5.21 14.22
N LEU A 124 5.99 -6.52 13.97
CA LEU A 124 5.71 -7.49 15.03
C LEU A 124 6.94 -8.38 15.23
N ASP A 125 7.16 -8.80 16.47
CA ASP A 125 8.19 -9.79 16.79
C ASP A 125 7.73 -11.23 16.47
N GLY A 126 8.62 -12.20 16.71
CA GLY A 126 8.33 -13.63 16.54
C GLY A 126 7.31 -14.21 17.53
N GLN A 127 6.74 -13.43 18.40
CA GLN A 127 5.63 -13.76 19.30
C GLN A 127 4.33 -13.04 18.92
N GLY A 128 4.36 -12.21 17.86
CA GLY A 128 3.22 -11.42 17.40
C GLY A 128 3.01 -10.14 18.21
N LYS A 129 3.93 -9.75 19.09
CA LYS A 129 3.88 -8.51 19.84
C LYS A 129 4.22 -7.35 18.94
N VAL A 130 3.43 -6.26 19.01
CA VAL A 130 3.72 -5.01 18.30
C VAL A 130 4.96 -4.36 18.90
N LEU A 131 6.03 -4.25 18.11
CA LEU A 131 7.25 -3.54 18.45
C LEU A 131 7.15 -2.05 18.07
N HIS A 132 6.53 -1.77 16.92
CA HIS A 132 6.42 -0.41 16.40
C HIS A 132 5.18 -0.24 15.52
N ILE A 133 4.63 0.97 15.51
CA ILE A 133 3.60 1.41 14.55
C ILE A 133 4.12 2.68 13.88
N GLU A 134 4.31 2.62 12.56
CA GLU A 134 4.82 3.72 11.76
C GLU A 134 3.70 4.42 11.01
N ASN A 135 3.62 5.74 11.19
CA ASN A 135 2.78 6.59 10.36
C ASN A 135 3.42 6.77 8.99
N SER A 136 2.73 6.35 7.92
CA SER A 136 3.27 6.44 6.55
C SER A 136 3.67 7.85 6.15
N ALA A 137 3.05 8.89 6.72
CA ALA A 137 3.37 10.28 6.43
C ALA A 137 4.85 10.63 6.68
N TYR A 138 5.51 9.95 7.64
CA TYR A 138 6.94 10.16 7.89
C TYR A 138 7.84 9.56 6.79
N LEU A 139 7.31 8.63 6.01
CA LEU A 139 8.02 7.97 4.93
C LEU A 139 7.72 8.59 3.56
N GLU A 140 6.82 9.57 3.51
CA GLU A 140 6.39 10.22 2.27
C GLU A 140 7.43 11.21 1.74
N GLU A 141 7.43 11.35 0.40
CA GLU A 141 8.19 12.34 -0.35
C GLU A 141 7.49 12.62 -1.68
N GLY A 142 7.22 13.90 -1.94
CA GLY A 142 6.49 14.31 -3.14
C GLY A 142 5.09 13.70 -3.22
N LYS A 143 4.82 12.92 -4.28
CA LYS A 143 3.53 12.24 -4.51
C LYS A 143 3.59 10.73 -4.20
N GLY A 144 4.52 10.29 -3.38
CA GLY A 144 4.73 8.90 -3.02
C GLY A 144 5.57 8.76 -1.76
N HIS A 145 6.29 7.64 -1.65
CA HIS A 145 7.17 7.38 -0.52
C HIS A 145 8.64 7.46 -0.95
N SER A 146 9.51 7.87 -0.03
CA SER A 146 10.96 7.94 -0.24
C SER A 146 11.59 6.56 -0.06
N VAL A 147 12.31 6.07 -1.08
CA VAL A 147 13.10 4.83 -0.97
C VAL A 147 14.04 4.88 0.23
N LYS A 148 14.71 6.04 0.42
CA LYS A 148 15.65 6.24 1.52
C LYS A 148 14.96 6.13 2.88
N LYS A 149 13.86 6.86 3.10
CA LYS A 149 13.15 6.86 4.38
C LYS A 149 12.57 5.48 4.70
N VAL A 150 11.99 4.80 3.70
CA VAL A 150 11.48 3.43 3.85
C VAL A 150 12.61 2.46 4.20
N THR A 151 13.75 2.56 3.51
CA THR A 151 14.92 1.72 3.79
C THR A 151 15.45 1.95 5.19
N ASP A 152 15.57 3.20 5.62
CA ASP A 152 16.06 3.56 6.96
C ASP A 152 15.11 3.05 8.05
N PHE A 153 13.80 3.21 7.85
CA PHE A 153 12.79 2.64 8.72
C PHE A 153 12.93 1.12 8.85
N LEU A 154 13.01 0.40 7.73
CA LEU A 154 13.17 -1.06 7.75
C LEU A 154 14.48 -1.48 8.43
N LYS A 155 15.59 -0.78 8.21
CA LYS A 155 16.88 -1.09 8.85
C LYS A 155 16.81 -0.98 10.38
N ASN A 156 16.07 -0.01 10.89
CA ASN A 156 15.98 0.26 12.32
C ASN A 156 15.18 -0.84 13.07
N TRP A 157 14.33 -1.59 12.37
CA TRP A 157 13.42 -2.56 12.97
C TRP A 157 13.67 -4.01 12.54
N THR A 158 14.84 -4.33 11.99
CA THR A 158 15.20 -5.74 11.74
C THR A 158 15.34 -6.53 13.04
N TYR A 159 15.22 -7.86 12.96
CA TYR A 159 15.48 -8.72 14.12
C TYR A 159 16.81 -8.40 14.79
N ALA A 160 17.89 -8.29 13.99
CA ALA A 160 19.21 -7.98 14.50
C ALA A 160 19.32 -6.56 15.10
N ALA A 161 18.59 -5.58 14.57
CA ALA A 161 18.65 -4.19 15.04
C ALA A 161 18.04 -4.02 16.45
N VAL A 162 17.10 -4.87 16.85
CA VAL A 162 16.47 -4.77 18.18
C VAL A 162 16.98 -5.87 19.15
N ASP A 163 17.81 -6.80 18.69
CA ASP A 163 18.37 -7.83 19.54
C ASP A 163 19.45 -7.23 20.46
N PRO A 164 19.28 -7.26 21.79
CA PRO A 164 20.30 -6.78 22.74
C PRO A 164 21.67 -7.42 22.56
N ALA A 165 21.74 -8.67 22.10
CA ALA A 165 22.99 -9.36 21.83
C ALA A 165 23.83 -8.68 20.75
N THR A 166 23.22 -7.99 19.81
CA THR A 166 23.90 -7.19 18.77
C THR A 166 24.74 -6.05 19.38
N TYR A 167 24.37 -5.56 20.56
CA TYR A 167 25.01 -4.43 21.23
C TYR A 167 25.93 -4.85 22.37
N ALA A 168 25.75 -6.06 22.93
CA ALA A 168 26.54 -6.56 24.08
C ALA A 168 28.04 -6.66 23.77
N VAL A 169 28.41 -6.99 22.52
CA VAL A 169 29.82 -7.12 22.09
C VAL A 169 30.51 -5.74 22.00
N LYS A 170 29.80 -4.67 21.81
CA LYS A 170 30.37 -3.31 21.72
C LYS A 170 30.74 -2.70 23.07
N THR A 171 30.15 -3.22 24.16
CA THR A 171 30.39 -2.70 25.52
C THR A 171 31.68 -3.25 26.12
N THR A 172 32.21 -4.39 25.64
CA THR A 172 33.44 -5.02 26.13
C THR A 172 34.72 -4.54 25.40
N ALA A 173 34.58 -3.72 24.36
CA ALA A 173 35.69 -3.21 23.53
C ALA A 173 36.11 -1.75 23.87
N ARG A 174 35.75 -1.21 25.06
CA ARG A 174 36.17 0.08 25.56
C ARG A 174 37.12 -0.04 26.75
#